data_6155ad7a587e4774ca0f9e117b85c360
#
_entry.id   6155ad7a587e4774ca0f9e117b85c360
#
_cell.length_a   1.000
_cell.length_b   1.000
_cell.length_c   1.000
_cell.angle_alpha   90.00
_cell.angle_beta   90.00
_cell.angle_gamma   90.00
#
_symmetry.space_group_name_H-M   'P 1'
#
loop_
_entity.id
_entity.type
_entity.pdbx_description
1 polymer ?
#
loop_
_entity_poly.entity_id
_entity_poly.type
_entity_poly.pdbx_seq_one_letter_code
_entity_poly.pdbx_strand_id
1 'polypeptide(L)'
;MSNSLDAILAQYEKNTEPVKSGKKISNEDRLKKYFTEKLPKGVKSQTKTFRILPAKDGGSPFTEVFYHEKEVNGKYEKIYCNHLNDGEHCPLCEAKDALYEDGSEKAKQLAKTFIARKFYVVKGIDRDNEDHGVKFWRFKHYRNGNGVMDKLIPVYKLKGDISDPREGRDIVITSGRDQNNYSVVNTIMADDVSILTNDKDYANEWMGNSETFKDVYAKKSKEYLEIV
;
A
#
# COMPACT_ATOMS: atom_id res chain seq x y z
N MET A 1 -18.94 48.71 -12.13
CA MET A 1 -17.77 48.16 -12.87
C MET A 1 -16.88 47.52 -11.81
N SER A 2 -17.00 46.22 -11.68
CA SER A 2 -16.14 45.44 -10.75
C SER A 2 -14.74 45.41 -11.35
N ASN A 3 -13.77 45.93 -10.61
CA ASN A 3 -12.39 46.04 -11.06
C ASN A 3 -11.79 44.68 -11.28
N SER A 4 -11.19 44.45 -12.44
CA SER A 4 -10.43 43.24 -12.75
C SER A 4 -9.32 42.95 -11.74
N LEU A 5 -8.87 44.01 -11.03
CA LEU A 5 -7.89 43.95 -9.97
C LEU A 5 -8.42 43.16 -8.74
N ASP A 6 -9.68 43.43 -8.33
CA ASP A 6 -10.28 42.73 -7.19
C ASP A 6 -10.47 41.24 -7.48
N ALA A 7 -10.77 40.87 -8.73
CA ALA A 7 -10.85 39.49 -9.16
C ALA A 7 -9.47 38.80 -9.17
N ILE A 8 -8.41 39.53 -9.58
CA ILE A 8 -7.03 39.03 -9.57
C ILE A 8 -6.54 38.88 -8.13
N LEU A 9 -6.82 39.83 -7.25
CA LEU A 9 -6.45 39.73 -5.83
C LEU A 9 -7.17 38.61 -5.12
N ALA A 10 -8.46 38.40 -5.36
CA ALA A 10 -9.22 37.28 -4.81
C ALA A 10 -8.72 35.92 -5.33
N GLN A 11 -8.26 35.86 -6.57
CA GLN A 11 -7.66 34.66 -7.14
C GLN A 11 -6.27 34.40 -6.56
N TYR A 12 -5.48 35.43 -6.31
CA TYR A 12 -4.18 35.35 -5.66
C TYR A 12 -4.29 34.93 -4.19
N GLU A 13 -5.24 35.51 -3.44
CA GLU A 13 -5.51 35.13 -2.04
C GLU A 13 -5.99 33.67 -1.94
N LYS A 14 -6.81 33.21 -2.87
CA LYS A 14 -7.24 31.81 -2.96
C LYS A 14 -6.11 30.83 -3.26
N ASN A 15 -5.09 31.27 -4.00
CA ASN A 15 -3.90 30.49 -4.33
C ASN A 15 -2.81 30.56 -3.24
N THR A 16 -2.88 31.55 -2.35
CA THR A 16 -1.96 31.71 -1.21
C THR A 16 -2.50 31.12 0.09
N GLU A 17 -3.78 30.72 0.14
CA GLU A 17 -4.25 29.90 1.24
C GLU A 17 -3.45 28.57 1.23
N PRO A 18 -2.82 28.20 2.37
CA PRO A 18 -2.12 26.94 2.44
C PRO A 18 -3.14 25.84 2.06
N VAL A 19 -2.86 25.12 0.99
CA VAL A 19 -3.63 23.94 0.59
C VAL A 19 -3.79 23.15 1.87
N LYS A 20 -5.02 23.07 2.38
CA LYS A 20 -5.33 22.29 3.58
C LYS A 20 -4.89 20.88 3.26
N SER A 21 -3.67 20.55 3.67
CA SER A 21 -3.17 19.18 3.60
C SER A 21 -4.26 18.34 4.24
N GLY A 22 -4.81 17.41 3.48
CA GLY A 22 -5.89 16.57 3.93
C GLY A 22 -5.64 16.16 5.38
N LYS A 23 -6.66 16.15 6.24
CA LYS A 23 -6.57 15.90 7.68
C LYS A 23 -5.40 14.97 7.95
N LYS A 24 -4.38 15.42 8.69
CA LYS A 24 -3.30 14.53 9.14
C LYS A 24 -3.97 13.44 9.95
N ILE A 25 -4.15 12.28 9.33
CA ILE A 25 -4.65 11.09 10.01
C ILE A 25 -3.67 10.83 11.14
N SER A 26 -4.15 10.70 12.38
CA SER A 26 -3.30 10.41 13.52
C SER A 26 -2.54 9.09 13.29
N ASN A 27 -1.41 8.88 13.95
CA ASN A 27 -0.69 7.60 13.84
C ASN A 27 -1.58 6.42 14.29
N GLU A 28 -2.45 6.63 15.26
CA GLU A 28 -3.41 5.63 15.73
C GLU A 28 -4.47 5.29 14.68
N ASP A 29 -5.05 6.30 14.03
CA ASP A 29 -6.02 6.07 12.94
C ASP A 29 -5.36 5.41 11.72
N ARG A 30 -4.07 5.72 11.47
CA ARG A 30 -3.32 5.00 10.43
C ARG A 30 -3.15 3.53 10.78
N LEU A 31 -2.78 3.20 12.01
CA LEU A 31 -2.62 1.82 12.46
C LEU A 31 -3.94 1.03 12.39
N LYS A 32 -5.10 1.68 12.55
CA LYS A 32 -6.40 1.04 12.36
C LYS A 32 -6.66 0.62 10.92
N LYS A 33 -6.17 1.38 9.93
CA LYS A 33 -6.41 1.12 8.49
C LYS A 33 -5.34 0.24 7.84
N TYR A 34 -4.18 0.06 8.47
CA TYR A 34 -3.07 -0.69 7.87
C TYR A 34 -2.79 -1.98 8.63
N PHE A 35 -2.68 -3.07 7.89
CA PHE A 35 -2.01 -4.26 8.38
C PHE A 35 -0.53 -4.20 8.02
N THR A 36 0.33 -4.63 8.93
CA THR A 36 1.76 -4.76 8.68
C THR A 36 2.31 -6.02 9.31
N GLU A 37 3.08 -6.75 8.53
CA GLU A 37 3.87 -7.91 8.94
C GLU A 37 5.21 -7.52 9.55
N LYS A 38 5.56 -6.22 9.49
CA LYS A 38 6.86 -5.73 9.99
C LYS A 38 6.97 -5.82 11.49
N LEU A 39 8.13 -6.28 11.92
CA LEU A 39 8.45 -6.41 13.34
C LEU A 39 8.69 -5.03 13.99
N PRO A 40 8.13 -4.77 15.16
CA PRO A 40 8.51 -3.63 15.97
C PRO A 40 10.01 -3.62 16.31
N LYS A 41 10.55 -2.45 16.68
CA LYS A 41 11.94 -2.34 17.11
C LYS A 41 12.20 -3.26 18.32
N GLY A 42 13.26 -4.05 18.26
CA GLY A 42 13.64 -4.98 19.33
C GLY A 42 12.95 -6.34 19.31
N VAL A 43 11.87 -6.50 18.54
CA VAL A 43 11.17 -7.79 18.38
C VAL A 43 11.91 -8.64 17.35
N LYS A 44 12.22 -9.90 17.69
CA LYS A 44 12.96 -10.82 16.82
C LYS A 44 12.05 -11.66 15.91
N SER A 45 10.87 -12.01 16.40
CA SER A 45 9.87 -12.79 15.66
C SER A 45 8.48 -12.44 16.12
N GLN A 46 7.50 -12.57 15.22
CA GLN A 46 6.08 -12.32 15.49
C GLN A 46 5.25 -13.20 14.58
N THR A 47 4.13 -13.69 15.11
CA THR A 47 3.08 -14.35 14.33
C THR A 47 1.85 -13.49 14.37
N LYS A 48 1.18 -13.33 13.21
CA LYS A 48 -0.09 -12.62 13.06
C LYS A 48 -1.05 -13.46 12.24
N THR A 49 -2.32 -13.36 12.55
CA THR A 49 -3.38 -14.01 11.80
C THR A 49 -4.16 -12.98 11.00
N PHE A 50 -4.37 -13.25 9.72
CA PHE A 50 -5.04 -12.32 8.80
C PHE A 50 -6.04 -13.07 7.92
N ARG A 51 -7.26 -12.57 7.81
CA ARG A 51 -8.28 -13.10 6.88
C ARG A 51 -8.35 -12.20 5.66
N ILE A 52 -8.00 -12.72 4.50
CA ILE A 52 -8.15 -12.02 3.22
C ILE A 52 -9.64 -11.95 2.87
N LEU A 53 -10.11 -10.76 2.48
CA LEU A 53 -11.46 -10.57 1.98
C LEU A 53 -11.50 -10.77 0.46
N PRO A 54 -12.58 -11.34 -0.09
CA PRO A 54 -12.74 -11.51 -1.52
C PRO A 54 -12.87 -10.17 -2.25
N ALA A 55 -12.52 -10.15 -3.52
CA ALA A 55 -12.84 -9.03 -4.39
C ALA A 55 -14.36 -8.96 -4.64
N LYS A 56 -14.92 -7.76 -4.68
CA LYS A 56 -16.36 -7.56 -4.89
C LYS A 56 -16.85 -8.01 -6.27
N ASP A 57 -15.98 -7.98 -7.26
CA ASP A 57 -16.24 -8.42 -8.64
C ASP A 57 -15.99 -9.91 -8.86
N GLY A 58 -15.62 -10.65 -7.82
CA GLY A 58 -15.25 -12.06 -7.90
C GLY A 58 -13.89 -12.33 -8.55
N GLY A 59 -13.11 -11.26 -8.82
CA GLY A 59 -11.76 -11.36 -9.37
C GLY A 59 -10.69 -11.60 -8.30
N SER A 60 -9.46 -11.23 -8.62
CA SER A 60 -8.34 -11.33 -7.67
C SER A 60 -8.51 -10.36 -6.51
N PRO A 61 -8.36 -10.81 -5.25
CA PRO A 61 -8.36 -9.92 -4.10
C PRO A 61 -7.12 -9.01 -4.05
N PHE A 62 -6.10 -9.29 -4.86
CA PHE A 62 -4.85 -8.55 -4.90
C PHE A 62 -4.88 -7.49 -5.99
N THR A 63 -4.75 -6.22 -5.60
CA THR A 63 -4.60 -5.10 -6.54
C THR A 63 -3.11 -4.81 -6.74
N GLU A 64 -2.66 -4.82 -8.00
CA GLU A 64 -1.31 -4.39 -8.35
C GLU A 64 -1.21 -2.87 -8.34
N VAL A 65 -0.17 -2.34 -7.70
CA VAL A 65 0.07 -0.90 -7.59
C VAL A 65 1.57 -0.62 -7.69
N PHE A 66 1.92 0.45 -8.39
CA PHE A 66 3.31 0.87 -8.55
C PHE A 66 3.62 2.09 -7.69
N TYR A 67 4.73 2.04 -6.97
CA TYR A 67 5.24 3.14 -6.16
C TYR A 67 6.72 3.40 -6.43
N HIS A 68 7.09 4.67 -6.50
CA HIS A 68 8.49 5.08 -6.34
C HIS A 68 8.85 5.02 -4.86
N GLU A 69 10.02 4.49 -4.54
CA GLU A 69 10.55 4.48 -3.17
C GLU A 69 11.66 5.52 -3.09
N LYS A 70 11.41 6.62 -2.39
CA LYS A 70 12.33 7.75 -2.27
C LYS A 70 12.59 8.07 -0.81
N GLU A 71 13.81 8.50 -0.53
CA GLU A 71 14.14 9.12 0.75
C GLU A 71 13.87 10.62 0.65
N VAL A 72 12.95 11.11 1.48
CA VAL A 72 12.54 12.51 1.55
C VAL A 72 12.72 12.98 2.97
N ASN A 73 13.59 13.98 3.19
CA ASN A 73 13.90 14.50 4.53
C ASN A 73 14.29 13.41 5.55
N GLY A 74 15.14 12.48 5.14
CA GLY A 74 15.60 11.37 5.97
C GLY A 74 14.57 10.28 6.26
N LYS A 75 13.43 10.28 5.55
CA LYS A 75 12.38 9.27 5.67
C LYS A 75 12.12 8.59 4.34
N TYR A 76 12.07 7.27 4.36
CA TYR A 76 11.67 6.49 3.19
C TYR A 76 10.16 6.59 2.97
N GLU A 77 9.78 7.17 1.84
CA GLU A 77 8.39 7.30 1.40
C GLU A 77 8.09 6.42 0.19
N LYS A 78 6.84 5.96 0.11
CA LYS A 78 6.28 5.31 -1.06
C LYS A 78 5.36 6.28 -1.77
N ILE A 79 5.78 6.72 -2.94
CA ILE A 79 5.10 7.71 -3.76
C ILE A 79 4.39 6.98 -4.89
N TYR A 80 3.08 7.16 -4.99
CA TYR A 80 2.24 6.56 -6.04
C TYR A 80 2.73 6.99 -7.42
N CYS A 81 2.94 6.03 -8.32
CA CYS A 81 3.35 6.30 -9.68
C CYS A 81 2.13 6.57 -10.56
N ASN A 82 1.88 7.82 -10.91
CA ASN A 82 0.75 8.18 -11.76
C ASN A 82 0.85 7.54 -13.15
N HIS A 83 2.05 7.42 -13.72
CA HIS A 83 2.24 6.87 -15.06
C HIS A 83 1.87 5.39 -15.13
N LEU A 84 2.46 4.56 -14.27
CA LEU A 84 2.25 3.10 -14.34
C LEU A 84 0.90 2.64 -13.80
N ASN A 85 0.24 3.44 -12.98
CA ASN A 85 -1.07 3.08 -12.43
C ASN A 85 -2.24 3.65 -13.21
N ASP A 86 -2.13 4.90 -13.69
CA ASP A 86 -3.27 5.61 -14.29
C ASP A 86 -2.98 6.10 -15.72
N GLY A 87 -1.75 5.92 -16.24
CA GLY A 87 -1.33 6.47 -17.54
C GLY A 87 -1.14 7.99 -17.54
N GLU A 88 -1.15 8.61 -16.37
CA GLU A 88 -1.01 10.06 -16.20
C GLU A 88 0.46 10.49 -16.13
N HIS A 89 0.69 11.79 -16.32
CA HIS A 89 2.01 12.39 -16.14
C HIS A 89 2.62 12.11 -14.75
N CYS A 90 3.89 11.70 -14.73
CA CYS A 90 4.63 11.39 -13.52
C CYS A 90 6.06 11.97 -13.58
N PRO A 91 6.36 13.07 -12.88
CA PRO A 91 7.68 13.71 -12.90
C PRO A 91 8.84 12.76 -12.54
N LEU A 92 8.60 11.80 -11.64
CA LEU A 92 9.63 10.82 -11.25
C LEU A 92 9.95 9.82 -12.37
N CYS A 93 8.96 9.46 -13.21
CA CYS A 93 9.20 8.64 -14.38
C CYS A 93 9.99 9.43 -15.43
N GLU A 94 9.64 10.70 -15.65
CA GLU A 94 10.35 11.56 -16.60
C GLU A 94 11.80 11.80 -16.18
N ALA A 95 12.04 12.09 -14.91
CA ALA A 95 13.40 12.22 -14.37
C ALA A 95 14.22 10.93 -14.59
N LYS A 96 13.61 9.76 -14.39
CA LYS A 96 14.24 8.48 -14.71
C LYS A 96 14.62 8.37 -16.18
N ASP A 97 13.70 8.72 -17.08
CA ASP A 97 13.92 8.57 -18.53
C ASP A 97 14.99 9.54 -19.02
N ALA A 98 14.95 10.81 -18.61
CA ALA A 98 15.99 11.81 -18.91
C ALA A 98 17.39 11.38 -18.42
N LEU A 99 17.47 10.76 -17.23
CA LEU A 99 18.74 10.25 -16.71
C LEU A 99 19.27 9.04 -17.49
N TYR A 100 18.38 8.20 -18.05
CA TYR A 100 18.81 7.12 -18.92
C TYR A 100 19.25 7.63 -20.31
N GLU A 101 18.63 8.70 -20.82
CA GLU A 101 19.00 9.37 -22.06
C GLU A 101 20.40 10.03 -21.99
N ASP A 102 20.78 10.61 -20.84
CA ASP A 102 22.14 11.12 -20.58
C ASP A 102 23.22 10.04 -20.83
N GLY A 103 22.91 8.80 -20.51
CA GLY A 103 23.72 7.61 -20.82
C GLY A 103 25.00 7.44 -20.00
N SER A 104 25.41 8.43 -19.17
CA SER A 104 26.56 8.30 -18.30
C SER A 104 26.31 7.26 -17.19
N GLU A 105 27.35 6.58 -16.73
CA GLU A 105 27.19 5.58 -15.67
C GLU A 105 26.66 6.19 -14.36
N LYS A 106 27.04 7.43 -14.07
CA LYS A 106 26.52 8.18 -12.91
C LYS A 106 25.02 8.45 -13.05
N ALA A 107 24.57 8.91 -14.22
CA ALA A 107 23.16 9.14 -14.52
C ALA A 107 22.36 7.84 -14.45
N LYS A 108 22.85 6.75 -15.02
CA LYS A 108 22.22 5.43 -14.95
C LYS A 108 22.07 4.92 -13.51
N GLN A 109 23.08 5.13 -12.65
CA GLN A 109 22.98 4.76 -11.24
C GLN A 109 21.89 5.59 -10.52
N LEU A 110 21.83 6.89 -10.80
CA LEU A 110 20.80 7.77 -10.25
C LEU A 110 19.41 7.38 -10.76
N ALA A 111 19.26 7.10 -12.05
CA ALA A 111 18.00 6.66 -12.67
C ALA A 111 17.37 5.46 -11.94
N LYS A 112 18.19 4.51 -11.47
CA LYS A 112 17.72 3.33 -10.72
C LYS A 112 16.98 3.69 -9.45
N THR A 113 17.25 4.85 -8.85
CA THR A 113 16.56 5.32 -7.64
C THR A 113 15.16 5.85 -7.92
N PHE A 114 14.86 6.17 -9.19
CA PHE A 114 13.57 6.65 -9.66
C PHE A 114 12.67 5.54 -10.21
N ILE A 115 13.15 4.30 -10.31
CA ILE A 115 12.34 3.19 -10.83
C ILE A 115 11.16 2.92 -9.88
N ALA A 116 9.93 2.99 -10.40
CA ALA A 116 8.77 2.54 -9.67
C ALA A 116 8.81 1.01 -9.47
N ARG A 117 8.42 0.55 -8.30
CA ARG A 117 8.39 -0.86 -7.91
C ARG A 117 6.95 -1.33 -7.80
N LYS A 118 6.70 -2.57 -8.19
CA LYS A 118 5.40 -3.21 -8.05
C LYS A 118 5.15 -3.59 -6.59
N PHE A 119 3.95 -3.32 -6.13
CA PHE A 119 3.39 -3.76 -4.86
C PHE A 119 2.05 -4.43 -5.11
N TYR A 120 1.64 -5.25 -4.17
CA TYR A 120 0.28 -5.74 -4.06
C TYR A 120 -0.38 -5.09 -2.86
N VAL A 121 -1.67 -4.80 -3.01
CA VAL A 121 -2.54 -4.36 -1.92
C VAL A 121 -3.71 -5.31 -1.83
N VAL A 122 -4.02 -5.78 -0.63
CA VAL A 122 -5.16 -6.66 -0.36
C VAL A 122 -5.91 -6.17 0.87
N LYS A 123 -7.23 -6.32 0.86
CA LYS A 123 -8.09 -6.07 2.02
C LYS A 123 -8.18 -7.31 2.88
N GLY A 124 -8.32 -7.12 4.17
CA GLY A 124 -8.58 -8.22 5.09
C GLY A 124 -8.81 -7.76 6.51
N ILE A 125 -8.99 -8.74 7.37
CA ILE A 125 -9.23 -8.58 8.81
C ILE A 125 -8.00 -9.06 9.56
N ASP A 126 -7.49 -8.22 10.41
CA ASP A 126 -6.46 -8.55 11.39
C ASP A 126 -7.15 -9.25 12.57
N ARG A 127 -6.96 -10.58 12.69
CA ARG A 127 -7.64 -11.38 13.72
C ARG A 127 -7.23 -11.00 15.14
N ASP A 128 -6.07 -10.36 15.30
CA ASP A 128 -5.64 -9.88 16.60
C ASP A 128 -6.34 -8.55 17.00
N ASN A 129 -7.04 -7.89 16.04
CA ASN A 129 -7.69 -6.58 16.23
C ASN A 129 -8.91 -6.42 15.31
N GLU A 130 -9.90 -7.31 15.42
CA GLU A 130 -11.10 -7.34 14.57
C GLU A 130 -11.98 -6.08 14.71
N ASP A 131 -11.99 -5.48 15.89
CA ASP A 131 -12.68 -4.22 16.20
C ASP A 131 -12.17 -3.02 15.37
N HIS A 132 -10.98 -3.12 14.79
CA HIS A 132 -10.47 -2.11 13.88
C HIS A 132 -11.08 -2.22 12.45
N GLY A 133 -11.89 -3.24 12.19
CA GLY A 133 -12.53 -3.45 10.90
C GLY A 133 -11.55 -3.79 9.77
N VAL A 134 -11.93 -3.41 8.55
CA VAL A 134 -11.15 -3.74 7.34
C VAL A 134 -9.83 -3.00 7.31
N LYS A 135 -8.74 -3.75 7.14
CA LYS A 135 -7.39 -3.24 6.97
C LYS A 135 -6.85 -3.52 5.57
N PHE A 136 -5.91 -2.69 5.15
CA PHE A 136 -5.18 -2.84 3.90
C PHE A 136 -3.76 -3.32 4.17
N TRP A 137 -3.40 -4.44 3.58
CA TRP A 137 -2.05 -4.98 3.62
C TRP A 137 -1.35 -4.69 2.30
N ARG A 138 -0.27 -3.90 2.34
CA ARG A 138 0.55 -3.57 1.18
C ARG A 138 1.92 -4.19 1.33
N PHE A 139 2.31 -5.05 0.40
CA PHE A 139 3.61 -5.68 0.36
C PHE A 139 4.26 -5.59 -1.03
N LYS A 140 5.59 -5.58 -1.05
CA LYS A 140 6.38 -5.42 -2.26
C LYS A 140 6.45 -6.73 -3.05
N HIS A 141 6.39 -6.62 -4.38
CA HIS A 141 6.74 -7.73 -5.26
C HIS A 141 8.26 -7.86 -5.36
N TYR A 142 8.78 -9.04 -5.11
CA TYR A 142 10.19 -9.37 -5.27
C TYR A 142 10.39 -10.32 -6.44
N ARG A 143 11.31 -9.97 -7.36
CA ARG A 143 11.59 -10.80 -8.56
C ARG A 143 12.40 -12.07 -8.25
N ASN A 144 13.00 -12.13 -7.08
CA ASN A 144 13.83 -13.27 -6.64
C ASN A 144 13.02 -14.41 -6.00
N GLY A 145 11.70 -14.37 -6.03
CA GLY A 145 10.83 -15.41 -5.49
C GLY A 145 10.74 -15.49 -3.96
N ASN A 146 11.18 -14.45 -3.24
CA ASN A 146 11.18 -14.44 -1.77
C ASN A 146 10.17 -13.47 -1.16
N GLY A 147 9.21 -12.98 -1.95
CA GLY A 147 8.18 -12.05 -1.51
C GLY A 147 7.01 -12.74 -0.81
N VAL A 148 6.12 -11.91 -0.29
CA VAL A 148 4.86 -12.37 0.32
C VAL A 148 3.99 -13.12 -0.69
N MET A 149 3.87 -12.60 -1.93
CA MET A 149 3.09 -13.26 -2.97
C MET A 149 3.62 -14.65 -3.31
N ASP A 150 4.95 -14.82 -3.34
CA ASP A 150 5.58 -16.12 -3.62
C ASP A 150 5.25 -17.17 -2.55
N LYS A 151 4.93 -16.74 -1.33
CA LYS A 151 4.48 -17.58 -0.22
C LYS A 151 2.95 -17.81 -0.23
N LEU A 152 2.18 -16.85 -0.73
CA LEU A 152 0.71 -16.95 -0.82
C LEU A 152 0.27 -17.84 -1.97
N ILE A 153 0.90 -17.79 -3.14
CA ILE A 153 0.53 -18.57 -4.32
C ILE A 153 0.50 -20.10 -4.04
N PRO A 154 1.50 -20.69 -3.36
CA PRO A 154 1.43 -22.10 -2.97
C PRO A 154 0.24 -22.42 -2.06
N VAL A 155 -0.12 -21.50 -1.15
CA VAL A 155 -1.28 -21.66 -0.26
C VAL A 155 -2.57 -21.70 -1.07
N TYR A 156 -2.79 -20.78 -2.00
CA TYR A 156 -3.94 -20.78 -2.91
C TYR A 156 -4.00 -22.04 -3.78
N LYS A 157 -2.86 -22.47 -4.33
CA LYS A 157 -2.79 -23.70 -5.15
C LYS A 157 -3.17 -24.94 -4.36
N LEU A 158 -2.79 -25.01 -3.09
CA LEU A 158 -3.03 -26.19 -2.25
C LEU A 158 -4.41 -26.19 -1.60
N LYS A 159 -4.90 -25.02 -1.20
CA LYS A 159 -6.09 -24.86 -0.35
C LYS A 159 -7.30 -24.27 -1.08
N GLY A 160 -7.16 -23.87 -2.35
CA GLY A 160 -8.20 -23.20 -3.12
C GLY A 160 -8.36 -21.74 -2.73
N ASP A 161 -9.56 -21.19 -2.91
CA ASP A 161 -9.84 -19.80 -2.57
C ASP A 161 -9.95 -19.62 -1.05
N ILE A 162 -8.84 -19.17 -0.46
CA ILE A 162 -8.76 -18.86 0.98
C ILE A 162 -9.52 -17.59 1.37
N SER A 163 -9.98 -16.78 0.40
CA SER A 163 -10.73 -15.54 0.66
C SER A 163 -12.25 -15.77 0.73
N ASP A 164 -12.75 -16.96 0.40
CA ASP A 164 -14.18 -17.27 0.44
C ASP A 164 -14.77 -16.99 1.83
N PRO A 165 -15.91 -16.24 1.95
CA PRO A 165 -16.47 -15.91 3.25
C PRO A 165 -17.00 -17.10 4.05
N ARG A 166 -17.33 -18.22 3.40
CA ARG A 166 -17.93 -19.41 4.03
C ARG A 166 -16.92 -20.54 4.21
N GLU A 167 -16.11 -20.78 3.18
CA GLU A 167 -15.19 -21.93 3.12
C GLU A 167 -13.72 -21.49 3.03
N GLY A 168 -13.45 -20.21 3.20
CA GLY A 168 -12.09 -19.69 3.17
C GLY A 168 -11.30 -20.04 4.43
N ARG A 169 -10.14 -19.41 4.57
CA ARG A 169 -9.19 -19.72 5.64
C ARG A 169 -8.51 -18.47 6.12
N ASP A 170 -8.22 -18.42 7.39
CA ASP A 170 -7.28 -17.47 7.92
C ASP A 170 -5.86 -17.84 7.48
N ILE A 171 -4.99 -16.88 7.32
CA ILE A 171 -3.56 -17.10 7.08
C ILE A 171 -2.75 -16.71 8.31
N VAL A 172 -1.84 -17.59 8.68
CA VAL A 172 -0.89 -17.39 9.77
C VAL A 172 0.43 -16.93 9.16
N ILE A 173 0.82 -15.70 9.46
CA ILE A 173 1.98 -15.01 8.91
C ILE A 173 3.06 -14.96 10.00
N THR A 174 4.16 -15.67 9.80
CA THR A 174 5.31 -15.62 10.70
C THR A 174 6.39 -14.73 10.12
N SER A 175 6.73 -13.68 10.83
CA SER A 175 7.79 -12.73 10.47
C SER A 175 8.99 -12.91 11.40
N GLY A 176 10.18 -12.69 10.84
CA GLY A 176 11.45 -12.75 11.53
C GLY A 176 12.39 -11.63 11.07
N ARG A 177 13.67 -11.75 11.45
CA ARG A 177 14.71 -10.85 10.96
C ARG A 177 15.70 -11.63 10.10
N ASP A 178 16.10 -11.02 8.99
CA ASP A 178 17.19 -11.55 8.16
C ASP A 178 18.57 -11.23 8.76
N GLN A 179 19.63 -11.68 8.09
CA GLN A 179 21.02 -11.44 8.48
C GLN A 179 21.41 -9.95 8.57
N ASN A 180 20.68 -9.07 7.89
CA ASN A 180 20.86 -7.63 7.92
C ASN A 180 19.93 -6.93 8.93
N ASN A 181 19.25 -7.71 9.78
CA ASN A 181 18.29 -7.23 10.76
C ASN A 181 17.02 -6.56 10.16
N TYR A 182 16.73 -6.78 8.87
CA TYR A 182 15.48 -6.35 8.26
C TYR A 182 14.33 -7.31 8.59
N SER A 183 13.14 -6.77 8.77
CA SER A 183 11.92 -7.57 8.96
C SER A 183 11.54 -8.28 7.66
N VAL A 184 11.40 -9.60 7.72
CA VAL A 184 11.00 -10.45 6.59
C VAL A 184 9.90 -11.41 7.00
N VAL A 185 9.02 -11.73 6.05
CA VAL A 185 8.05 -12.82 6.24
C VAL A 185 8.74 -14.14 5.97
N ASN A 186 8.81 -14.98 7.00
CA ASN A 186 9.43 -16.30 6.90
C ASN A 186 8.46 -17.31 6.27
N THR A 187 7.26 -17.41 6.82
CA THR A 187 6.25 -18.36 6.36
C THR A 187 4.86 -17.74 6.32
N ILE A 188 4.02 -18.27 5.41
CA ILE A 188 2.59 -18.05 5.38
C ILE A 188 1.94 -19.42 5.26
N MET A 189 1.05 -19.73 6.19
CA MET A 189 0.29 -20.99 6.18
C MET A 189 -1.20 -20.67 6.28
N ALA A 190 -2.02 -21.48 5.64
CA ALA A 190 -3.46 -21.42 5.85
C ALA A 190 -3.85 -22.26 7.04
N ASP A 191 -4.73 -21.72 7.84
CA ASP A 191 -5.40 -22.43 8.92
C ASP A 191 -6.52 -23.34 8.39
N ASP A 192 -7.28 -23.96 9.26
CA ASP A 192 -8.44 -24.77 8.89
C ASP A 192 -9.54 -23.91 8.23
N VAL A 193 -10.44 -24.57 7.51
CA VAL A 193 -11.62 -23.91 6.91
C VAL A 193 -12.45 -23.27 8.00
N SER A 194 -12.78 -22.00 7.78
CA SER A 194 -13.60 -21.25 8.72
C SER A 194 -14.48 -20.24 7.99
N ILE A 195 -15.63 -19.93 8.55
CA ILE A 195 -16.42 -18.79 8.09
C ILE A 195 -15.72 -17.47 8.45
N LEU A 196 -16.01 -16.44 7.70
CA LEU A 196 -15.42 -15.10 7.91
C LEU A 196 -15.69 -14.58 9.34
N THR A 197 -16.93 -14.67 9.79
CA THR A 197 -17.37 -14.35 11.16
C THR A 197 -18.78 -14.91 11.40
N ASN A 198 -19.09 -15.22 12.67
CA ASN A 198 -20.44 -15.57 13.12
C ASN A 198 -21.31 -14.33 13.38
N ASP A 199 -20.69 -13.16 13.51
CA ASP A 199 -21.38 -11.90 13.76
C ASP A 199 -21.87 -11.32 12.43
N LYS A 200 -23.20 -11.14 12.32
CA LYS A 200 -23.84 -10.63 11.10
C LYS A 200 -23.51 -9.15 10.84
N ASP A 201 -23.31 -8.36 11.88
CA ASP A 201 -23.03 -6.95 11.78
C ASP A 201 -21.59 -6.76 11.24
N TYR A 202 -20.63 -7.49 11.79
CA TYR A 202 -19.26 -7.52 11.25
C TYR A 202 -19.23 -8.07 9.82
N ALA A 203 -19.97 -9.15 9.51
CA ALA A 203 -20.02 -9.67 8.16
C ALA A 203 -20.51 -8.62 7.15
N ASN A 204 -21.58 -7.90 7.48
CA ASN A 204 -22.15 -6.85 6.65
C ASN A 204 -21.19 -5.66 6.50
N GLU A 205 -20.57 -5.21 7.59
CA GLU A 205 -19.61 -4.12 7.60
C GLU A 205 -18.39 -4.46 6.73
N TRP A 206 -17.77 -5.62 6.96
CA TRP A 206 -16.53 -6.00 6.27
C TRP A 206 -16.75 -6.26 4.77
N MET A 207 -17.80 -6.99 4.42
CA MET A 207 -18.15 -7.26 3.03
C MET A 207 -18.70 -6.02 2.32
N GLY A 208 -19.40 -5.14 3.06
CA GLY A 208 -19.92 -3.86 2.56
C GLY A 208 -18.84 -2.78 2.36
N ASN A 209 -17.65 -2.92 2.96
CA ASN A 209 -16.62 -1.88 2.93
C ASN A 209 -16.24 -1.48 1.50
N SER A 210 -16.55 -0.21 1.13
CA SER A 210 -16.30 0.34 -0.20
C SER A 210 -14.94 1.05 -0.32
N GLU A 211 -14.20 1.25 0.78
CA GLU A 211 -12.88 1.89 0.73
C GLU A 211 -11.96 1.17 -0.25
N THR A 212 -11.16 1.93 -0.94
CA THR A 212 -10.13 1.44 -1.86
C THR A 212 -8.74 1.73 -1.30
N PHE A 213 -7.72 1.14 -1.88
CA PHE A 213 -6.34 1.47 -1.50
C PHE A 213 -6.01 2.96 -1.75
N LYS A 214 -6.70 3.63 -2.68
CA LYS A 214 -6.50 5.07 -2.97
C LYS A 214 -6.97 5.95 -1.83
N ASP A 215 -7.99 5.54 -1.09
CA ASP A 215 -8.49 6.25 0.09
C ASP A 215 -7.49 6.17 1.26
N VAL A 216 -6.77 5.05 1.34
CA VAL A 216 -5.83 4.77 2.43
C VAL A 216 -4.40 5.23 2.07
N TYR A 217 -3.98 5.06 0.81
CA TYR A 217 -2.66 5.45 0.29
C TYR A 217 -2.79 6.60 -0.70
N ALA A 218 -3.16 7.79 -0.19
CA ALA A 218 -3.43 8.95 -1.02
C ALA A 218 -2.25 9.32 -1.95
N LYS A 219 -2.60 9.74 -3.17
CA LYS A 219 -1.64 10.34 -4.11
C LYS A 219 -1.00 11.59 -3.50
N LYS A 220 0.24 11.83 -3.82
CA LYS A 220 0.91 13.11 -3.52
C LYS A 220 0.52 14.14 -4.58
N SER A 221 0.52 15.41 -4.20
CA SER A 221 0.26 16.49 -5.15
C SER A 221 1.37 16.61 -6.20
N LYS A 222 1.07 17.24 -7.33
CA LYS A 222 2.04 17.45 -8.41
C LYS A 222 3.24 18.28 -7.90
N GLU A 223 2.97 19.33 -7.16
CA GLU A 223 4.00 20.21 -6.57
C GLU A 223 4.93 19.44 -5.63
N TYR A 224 4.39 18.47 -4.87
CA TYR A 224 5.22 17.62 -4.04
C TYR A 224 6.14 16.73 -4.88
N LEU A 225 5.65 16.20 -6.02
CA LEU A 225 6.43 15.31 -6.89
C LEU A 225 7.56 16.06 -7.63
N GLU A 226 7.41 17.35 -7.86
CA GLU A 226 8.44 18.18 -8.50
C GLU A 226 9.59 18.56 -7.53
N ILE A 227 9.38 18.44 -6.21
CA ILE A 227 10.38 18.76 -5.19
C ILE A 227 11.20 17.52 -4.78
N VAL A 228 10.71 16.32 -5.03
CA VAL A 228 11.28 15.02 -4.62
C VAL A 228 12.24 14.46 -5.67
#